data_a1b5cae75b90d8c98712b8dd98dde2a3
#
_entry.id   a1b5cae75b90d8c98712b8dd98dde2a3
#
_cell.length_a   1.000
_cell.length_b   1.000
_cell.length_c   1.000
_cell.angle_alpha   90.00
_cell.angle_beta   90.00
_cell.angle_gamma   90.00
#
_symmetry.space_group_name_H-M   'P 1'
#
loop_
_entity.id
_entity.type
_entity.pdbx_description
1 polymer ?
#
loop_
_entity_poly.entity_id
_entity_poly.type
_entity_poly.pdbx_seq_one_letter_code
_entity_poly.pdbx_strand_id
1 'polypeptide(L)'
;MLKHVMRRGAIKPYCGYSLTELLVACGLASIVISAVATQAARSHIAHSSIQHATSVEDDIRALQSTITQHLSKAGFVYSPNTLSPFGATTIENTVFEITTGHRANEPENSCVTFSYDKNKDGVVSQAQGEFFGYRLHDNAIEYRVAGHSCIQSGWYDLTDTQTTVATKFTVNRRHSSSWGSAYEIEIELHSKVDPTVKSA
;
A
#
# COMPACT_ATOMS: atom_id res chain seq x y z
N MET A 1 25.37 62.25 51.14
CA MET A 1 24.21 62.92 50.48
C MET A 1 24.16 62.48 49.03
N LEU A 2 23.36 61.46 48.73
CA LEU A 2 23.13 61.03 47.33
C LEU A 2 21.78 61.60 46.89
N LYS A 3 21.77 62.50 45.89
CA LYS A 3 20.56 62.97 45.22
C LYS A 3 20.10 61.97 44.19
N HIS A 4 18.98 61.29 44.47
CA HIS A 4 18.32 60.46 43.52
C HIS A 4 17.52 61.31 42.52
N VAL A 5 17.97 61.33 41.26
CA VAL A 5 17.27 62.01 40.15
C VAL A 5 16.27 60.98 39.56
N MET A 6 15.00 61.18 39.93
CA MET A 6 13.89 60.47 39.26
C MET A 6 13.74 60.97 37.83
N ARG A 7 14.09 60.15 36.84
CA ARG A 7 13.74 60.38 35.43
C ARG A 7 12.23 60.07 35.26
N ARG A 8 11.44 61.12 35.13
CA ARG A 8 10.04 60.97 34.68
C ARG A 8 10.04 60.48 33.25
N GLY A 9 9.60 59.20 33.00
CA GLY A 9 9.36 58.68 31.66
C GLY A 9 8.21 59.49 31.02
N ALA A 10 8.48 60.08 29.87
CA ALA A 10 7.47 60.77 29.07
C ALA A 10 6.44 59.76 28.58
N ILE A 11 5.21 59.84 29.06
CA ILE A 11 4.07 59.11 28.55
C ILE A 11 3.78 59.65 27.15
N LYS A 12 4.03 58.86 26.11
CA LYS A 12 3.66 59.22 24.73
C LYS A 12 2.16 59.32 24.66
N PRO A 13 1.57 60.41 24.11
CA PRO A 13 0.13 60.47 23.90
C PRO A 13 -0.32 59.41 22.92
N TYR A 14 -1.24 58.54 23.30
CA TYR A 14 -1.91 57.62 22.40
C TYR A 14 -2.87 58.45 21.55
N CYS A 15 -2.57 58.61 20.25
CA CYS A 15 -3.51 59.16 19.29
C CYS A 15 -4.67 58.18 19.12
N GLY A 16 -5.88 58.61 19.41
CA GLY A 16 -7.11 57.81 19.15
C GLY A 16 -7.30 57.69 17.63
N TYR A 17 -7.68 56.51 17.19
CA TYR A 17 -8.03 56.26 15.78
C TYR A 17 -9.40 56.88 15.45
N SER A 18 -9.51 57.42 14.21
CA SER A 18 -10.77 57.93 13.68
C SER A 18 -11.72 56.72 13.34
N LEU A 19 -13.01 56.93 13.49
CA LEU A 19 -14.01 55.90 13.15
C LEU A 19 -13.92 55.53 11.68
N THR A 20 -13.60 56.46 10.80
CA THR A 20 -13.40 56.19 9.36
C THR A 20 -12.16 55.32 9.09
N GLU A 21 -11.08 55.54 9.87
CA GLU A 21 -9.86 54.76 9.76
C GLU A 21 -10.09 53.30 10.20
N LEU A 22 -10.90 53.10 11.24
CA LEU A 22 -11.31 51.75 11.68
C LEU A 22 -12.17 51.03 10.63
N LEU A 23 -13.12 51.72 10.00
CA LEU A 23 -13.95 51.18 8.97
C LEU A 23 -13.14 50.74 7.74
N VAL A 24 -12.21 51.58 7.28
CA VAL A 24 -11.31 51.26 6.18
C VAL A 24 -10.41 50.08 6.53
N ALA A 25 -9.83 50.06 7.72
CA ALA A 25 -9.00 48.92 8.18
C ALA A 25 -9.78 47.61 8.23
N CYS A 26 -11.02 47.60 8.77
CA CYS A 26 -11.89 46.43 8.80
C CYS A 26 -12.28 45.98 7.38
N GLY A 27 -12.55 46.91 6.47
CA GLY A 27 -12.84 46.63 5.06
C GLY A 27 -11.68 45.90 4.35
N LEU A 28 -10.48 46.45 4.50
CA LEU A 28 -9.27 45.85 3.92
C LEU A 28 -8.96 44.49 4.56
N ALA A 29 -9.06 44.40 5.89
CA ALA A 29 -8.85 43.15 6.60
C ALA A 29 -9.80 42.03 6.14
N SER A 30 -11.08 42.34 5.89
CA SER A 30 -12.05 41.35 5.42
C SER A 30 -11.72 40.80 4.02
N ILE A 31 -11.20 41.64 3.11
CA ILE A 31 -10.76 41.22 1.79
C ILE A 31 -9.55 40.27 1.90
N VAL A 32 -8.57 40.60 2.74
CA VAL A 32 -7.39 39.75 2.93
C VAL A 32 -7.76 38.41 3.56
N ILE A 33 -8.63 38.42 4.59
CA ILE A 33 -9.10 37.18 5.23
C ILE A 33 -9.85 36.29 4.23
N SER A 34 -10.70 36.88 3.39
CA SER A 34 -11.42 36.13 2.38
C SER A 34 -10.48 35.49 1.35
N ALA A 35 -9.47 36.21 0.91
CA ALA A 35 -8.44 35.69 0.00
C ALA A 35 -7.64 34.54 0.61
N VAL A 36 -7.23 34.66 1.86
CA VAL A 36 -6.49 33.60 2.59
C VAL A 36 -7.39 32.39 2.81
N ALA A 37 -8.65 32.58 3.18
CA ALA A 37 -9.58 31.47 3.39
C ALA A 37 -9.84 30.66 2.11
N THR A 38 -9.99 31.33 0.95
CA THR A 38 -10.16 30.64 -0.34
C THR A 38 -8.90 29.88 -0.75
N GLN A 39 -7.73 30.41 -0.51
CA GLN A 39 -6.47 29.76 -0.80
C GLN A 39 -6.25 28.53 0.11
N ALA A 40 -6.56 28.65 1.39
CA ALA A 40 -6.49 27.54 2.32
C ALA A 40 -7.43 26.38 1.92
N ALA A 41 -8.67 26.68 1.54
CA ALA A 41 -9.61 25.66 1.08
C ALA A 41 -9.09 24.91 -0.16
N ARG A 42 -8.56 25.61 -1.16
CA ARG A 42 -7.97 24.98 -2.36
C ARG A 42 -6.75 24.13 -2.02
N SER A 43 -5.92 24.57 -1.10
CA SER A 43 -4.74 23.82 -0.65
C SER A 43 -5.15 22.52 0.05
N HIS A 44 -6.19 22.53 0.86
CA HIS A 44 -6.70 21.31 1.51
C HIS A 44 -7.21 20.28 0.51
N ILE A 45 -7.98 20.69 -0.49
CA ILE A 45 -8.49 19.78 -1.55
C ILE A 45 -7.34 19.16 -2.34
N ALA A 46 -6.36 19.97 -2.76
CA ALA A 46 -5.21 19.49 -3.50
C ALA A 46 -4.36 18.52 -2.66
N HIS A 47 -4.20 18.81 -1.36
CA HIS A 47 -3.43 17.96 -0.46
C HIS A 47 -4.08 16.58 -0.25
N SER A 48 -5.41 16.53 -0.08
CA SER A 48 -6.13 15.27 0.09
C SER A 48 -6.05 14.37 -1.14
N SER A 49 -6.16 14.92 -2.35
CA SER A 49 -6.04 14.13 -3.59
C SER A 49 -4.62 13.56 -3.77
N ILE A 50 -3.59 14.33 -3.44
CA ILE A 50 -2.20 13.86 -3.47
C ILE A 50 -1.98 12.74 -2.44
N GLN A 51 -2.53 12.86 -1.23
CA GLN A 51 -2.41 11.83 -0.22
C GLN A 51 -3.06 10.51 -0.66
N HIS A 52 -4.24 10.55 -1.27
CA HIS A 52 -4.89 9.35 -1.80
C HIS A 52 -4.08 8.71 -2.93
N ALA A 53 -3.51 9.53 -3.84
CA ALA A 53 -2.66 9.03 -4.91
C ALA A 53 -1.40 8.35 -4.37
N THR A 54 -0.73 8.98 -3.41
CA THR A 54 0.49 8.42 -2.80
C THR A 54 0.18 7.13 -2.05
N SER A 55 -0.94 7.05 -1.32
CA SER A 55 -1.34 5.83 -0.60
C SER A 55 -1.55 4.65 -1.55
N VAL A 56 -2.26 4.84 -2.66
CA VAL A 56 -2.49 3.76 -3.65
C VAL A 56 -1.19 3.32 -4.31
N GLU A 57 -0.30 4.26 -4.63
CA GLU A 57 1.02 3.97 -5.19
C GLU A 57 1.90 3.17 -4.22
N ASP A 58 1.89 3.53 -2.94
CA ASP A 58 2.64 2.83 -1.90
C ASP A 58 2.08 1.40 -1.69
N ASP A 59 0.76 1.23 -1.71
CA ASP A 59 0.10 -0.07 -1.62
C ASP A 59 0.51 -0.99 -2.79
N ILE A 60 0.50 -0.49 -4.03
CA ILE A 60 0.94 -1.27 -5.20
C ILE A 60 2.39 -1.68 -5.08
N ARG A 61 3.29 -0.78 -4.72
CA ARG A 61 4.71 -1.08 -4.57
C ARG A 61 4.95 -2.12 -3.48
N ALA A 62 4.25 -2.02 -2.36
CA ALA A 62 4.32 -2.99 -1.27
C ALA A 62 3.82 -4.36 -1.72
N LEU A 63 2.69 -4.43 -2.43
CA LEU A 63 2.14 -5.67 -3.00
C LEU A 63 3.10 -6.29 -4.00
N GLN A 64 3.56 -5.54 -5.00
CA GLN A 64 4.50 -6.02 -6.01
C GLN A 64 5.77 -6.58 -5.37
N SER A 65 6.35 -5.85 -4.42
CA SER A 65 7.55 -6.28 -3.70
C SER A 65 7.31 -7.58 -2.94
N THR A 66 6.21 -7.64 -2.18
CA THR A 66 5.87 -8.81 -1.35
C THR A 66 5.59 -10.04 -2.20
N ILE A 67 4.76 -9.91 -3.22
CA ILE A 67 4.36 -11.02 -4.09
C ILE A 67 5.57 -11.53 -4.88
N THR A 68 6.36 -10.63 -5.47
CA THR A 68 7.57 -10.99 -6.22
C THR A 68 8.59 -11.70 -5.34
N GLN A 69 8.82 -11.19 -4.12
CA GLN A 69 9.75 -11.82 -3.18
C GLN A 69 9.29 -13.22 -2.76
N HIS A 70 8.00 -13.43 -2.57
CA HIS A 70 7.46 -14.75 -2.23
C HIS A 70 7.50 -15.70 -3.43
N LEU A 71 7.08 -15.25 -4.62
CA LEU A 71 7.12 -16.06 -5.84
C LEU A 71 8.56 -16.47 -6.22
N SER A 72 9.55 -15.61 -5.99
CA SER A 72 10.95 -15.95 -6.25
C SER A 72 11.50 -17.08 -5.38
N LYS A 73 10.83 -17.37 -4.26
CA LYS A 73 11.18 -18.47 -3.35
C LYS A 73 10.37 -19.74 -3.63
N ALA A 74 9.36 -19.68 -4.50
CA ALA A 74 8.47 -20.80 -4.78
C ALA A 74 9.27 -22.05 -5.19
N GLY A 75 8.95 -23.18 -4.58
CA GLY A 75 9.65 -24.45 -4.82
C GLY A 75 10.98 -24.62 -4.09
N PHE A 76 11.43 -23.62 -3.32
CA PHE A 76 12.65 -23.77 -2.52
C PHE A 76 12.45 -24.76 -1.37
N VAL A 77 13.35 -25.73 -1.26
CA VAL A 77 13.46 -26.64 -0.11
C VAL A 77 14.93 -26.72 0.31
N TYR A 78 15.19 -26.47 1.56
CA TYR A 78 16.56 -26.57 2.07
C TYR A 78 17.02 -28.03 2.11
N SER A 79 18.19 -28.32 1.54
CA SER A 79 18.81 -29.63 1.63
C SER A 79 20.30 -29.45 1.96
N PRO A 80 20.73 -29.84 3.16
CA PRO A 80 22.12 -29.66 3.58
C PRO A 80 23.13 -30.51 2.80
N ASN A 81 22.67 -31.55 2.10
CA ASN A 81 23.52 -32.53 1.42
C ASN A 81 23.57 -32.36 -0.11
N THR A 82 22.92 -31.34 -0.66
CA THR A 82 22.94 -31.09 -2.12
C THR A 82 23.52 -29.72 -2.40
N LEU A 83 24.56 -29.68 -3.26
CA LEU A 83 25.18 -28.45 -3.77
C LEU A 83 24.28 -27.72 -4.80
N SER A 84 23.06 -28.18 -5.04
CA SER A 84 22.12 -27.54 -5.94
C SER A 84 21.28 -26.53 -5.16
N PRO A 85 21.33 -25.24 -5.48
CA PRO A 85 20.42 -24.24 -4.89
C PRO A 85 18.95 -24.47 -5.24
N PHE A 86 18.69 -25.34 -6.20
CA PHE A 86 17.36 -25.85 -6.58
C PHE A 86 17.36 -27.37 -6.36
N GLY A 87 17.58 -27.78 -5.13
CA GLY A 87 17.51 -29.18 -4.74
C GLY A 87 16.10 -29.72 -4.94
N ALA A 88 15.86 -30.29 -6.11
CA ALA A 88 14.72 -31.15 -6.34
C ALA A 88 14.90 -32.44 -5.53
N THR A 89 14.76 -32.37 -4.24
CA THR A 89 14.45 -33.54 -3.46
C THR A 89 12.97 -33.79 -3.66
N THR A 90 12.65 -34.77 -4.47
CA THR A 90 11.35 -35.44 -4.52
C THR A 90 11.04 -35.94 -3.11
N ILE A 91 10.51 -35.07 -2.28
CA ILE A 91 9.73 -35.50 -1.14
C ILE A 91 8.40 -35.96 -1.76
N GLU A 92 8.10 -37.22 -1.56
CA GLU A 92 6.99 -37.96 -2.17
C GLU A 92 5.77 -37.07 -2.43
N ASN A 93 5.44 -36.87 -3.73
CA ASN A 93 4.17 -36.35 -4.26
C ASN A 93 3.80 -34.87 -4.05
N THR A 94 4.69 -33.98 -3.66
CA THR A 94 4.37 -32.54 -3.64
C THR A 94 5.12 -31.83 -4.76
N VAL A 95 4.44 -31.60 -5.86
CA VAL A 95 4.90 -30.69 -6.92
C VAL A 95 4.82 -29.28 -6.33
N PHE A 96 5.97 -28.71 -5.99
CA PHE A 96 6.06 -27.32 -5.52
C PHE A 96 5.91 -26.32 -6.66
N GLU A 97 5.03 -26.62 -7.60
CA GLU A 97 4.80 -25.78 -8.76
C GLU A 97 3.93 -24.59 -8.40
N ILE A 98 4.26 -23.44 -8.97
CA ILE A 98 3.36 -22.30 -8.94
C ILE A 98 2.12 -22.67 -9.74
N THR A 99 0.99 -22.74 -9.07
CA THR A 99 -0.30 -23.07 -9.67
C THR A 99 -1.14 -21.81 -9.77
N THR A 100 -1.63 -21.51 -10.97
CA THR A 100 -2.57 -20.40 -11.20
C THR A 100 -3.99 -20.93 -11.32
N GLY A 101 -4.94 -20.10 -10.96
CA GLY A 101 -6.37 -20.42 -11.03
C GLY A 101 -7.21 -19.16 -10.85
N HIS A 102 -8.47 -19.32 -10.56
CA HIS A 102 -9.39 -18.24 -10.25
C HIS A 102 -10.54 -18.74 -9.38
N ARG A 103 -11.27 -17.82 -8.77
CA ARG A 103 -12.54 -18.08 -8.12
C ARG A 103 -13.68 -17.82 -9.12
N ALA A 104 -14.85 -18.44 -8.91
CA ALA A 104 -16.02 -18.16 -9.72
C ALA A 104 -16.31 -16.64 -9.75
N ASN A 105 -16.59 -16.11 -10.95
CA ASN A 105 -16.81 -14.69 -11.26
C ASN A 105 -15.57 -13.78 -11.21
N GLU A 106 -14.38 -14.32 -10.94
CA GLU A 106 -13.12 -13.58 -11.02
C GLU A 106 -12.38 -13.89 -12.33
N PRO A 107 -11.51 -13.00 -12.81
CA PRO A 107 -10.73 -13.21 -14.03
C PRO A 107 -9.88 -14.49 -13.99
N GLU A 108 -9.59 -15.06 -15.14
CA GLU A 108 -8.63 -16.17 -15.24
C GLU A 108 -7.26 -15.74 -14.71
N ASN A 109 -6.57 -16.68 -14.03
CA ASN A 109 -5.27 -16.44 -13.41
C ASN A 109 -5.25 -15.36 -12.32
N SER A 110 -6.42 -15.02 -11.76
CA SER A 110 -6.56 -14.09 -10.65
C SER A 110 -6.22 -14.69 -9.28
N CYS A 111 -5.75 -15.92 -9.26
CA CYS A 111 -5.28 -16.63 -8.07
C CYS A 111 -3.99 -17.36 -8.39
N VAL A 112 -3.03 -17.28 -7.47
CA VAL A 112 -1.77 -18.04 -7.51
C VAL A 112 -1.52 -18.71 -6.18
N THR A 113 -1.12 -19.98 -6.22
CA THR A 113 -0.73 -20.74 -5.04
C THR A 113 0.62 -21.41 -5.26
N PHE A 114 1.43 -21.44 -4.21
CA PHE A 114 2.77 -22.03 -4.22
C PHE A 114 3.18 -22.38 -2.79
N SER A 115 4.32 -23.04 -2.65
CA SER A 115 4.90 -23.33 -1.35
C SER A 115 6.42 -23.25 -1.40
N TYR A 116 7.04 -23.03 -0.26
CA TYR A 116 8.49 -23.13 -0.09
C TYR A 116 8.81 -23.36 1.39
N ASP A 117 9.96 -23.96 1.64
CA ASP A 117 10.53 -24.17 2.97
C ASP A 117 11.02 -22.83 3.55
N LYS A 118 10.18 -22.23 4.39
CA LYS A 118 10.42 -20.91 4.98
C LYS A 118 11.44 -20.95 6.11
N ASN A 119 11.36 -21.98 6.94
CA ASN A 119 12.19 -22.15 8.14
C ASN A 119 13.51 -22.88 7.86
N LYS A 120 13.67 -23.46 6.67
CA LYS A 120 14.85 -24.20 6.20
C LYS A 120 15.11 -25.48 6.98
N ASP A 121 14.05 -26.18 7.36
CA ASP A 121 14.16 -27.49 8.03
C ASP A 121 14.17 -28.66 7.02
N GLY A 122 14.00 -28.39 5.74
CA GLY A 122 13.98 -29.38 4.66
C GLY A 122 12.60 -30.02 4.43
N VAL A 123 11.57 -29.55 5.10
CA VAL A 123 10.21 -30.08 4.98
C VAL A 123 9.23 -28.93 4.74
N VAL A 124 8.46 -28.98 3.67
CA VAL A 124 7.38 -28.02 3.45
C VAL A 124 6.11 -28.51 4.11
N SER A 125 5.60 -27.77 5.09
CA SER A 125 4.49 -28.15 5.93
C SER A 125 3.41 -27.07 6.03
N GLN A 126 2.14 -27.48 5.89
CA GLN A 126 1.01 -26.59 6.13
C GLN A 126 0.96 -26.09 7.58
N ALA A 127 1.32 -26.93 8.56
CA ALA A 127 1.32 -26.60 9.97
C ALA A 127 2.34 -25.48 10.31
N GLN A 128 3.40 -25.36 9.52
CA GLN A 128 4.43 -24.33 9.66
C GLN A 128 4.13 -23.05 8.84
N GLY A 129 2.99 -23.01 8.14
CA GLY A 129 2.58 -21.85 7.37
C GLY A 129 3.40 -21.62 6.09
N GLU A 130 3.79 -22.71 5.41
CA GLU A 130 4.68 -22.70 4.23
C GLU A 130 3.94 -22.83 2.90
N PHE A 131 2.61 -22.77 2.95
CA PHE A 131 1.73 -22.73 1.80
C PHE A 131 1.25 -21.30 1.57
N PHE A 132 1.75 -20.68 0.54
CA PHE A 132 1.51 -19.29 0.19
C PHE A 132 0.56 -19.16 -1.00
N GLY A 133 0.03 -17.97 -1.20
CA GLY A 133 -0.78 -17.65 -2.36
C GLY A 133 -1.42 -16.28 -2.24
N TYR A 134 -1.86 -15.77 -3.37
CA TYR A 134 -2.56 -14.50 -3.50
C TYR A 134 -3.71 -14.67 -4.46
N ARG A 135 -4.81 -13.97 -4.23
CA ARG A 135 -5.95 -13.96 -5.15
C ARG A 135 -6.69 -12.63 -5.12
N LEU A 136 -7.36 -12.33 -6.22
CA LEU A 136 -8.40 -11.31 -6.25
C LEU A 136 -9.71 -11.92 -5.77
N HIS A 137 -10.39 -11.24 -4.84
CA HIS A 137 -11.73 -11.58 -4.42
C HIS A 137 -12.41 -10.37 -3.78
N ASP A 138 -13.66 -10.10 -4.15
CA ASP A 138 -14.48 -9.02 -3.61
C ASP A 138 -13.77 -7.65 -3.59
N ASN A 139 -13.05 -7.33 -4.68
CA ASN A 139 -12.26 -6.10 -4.83
C ASN A 139 -11.08 -5.96 -3.84
N ALA A 140 -10.65 -7.04 -3.24
CA ALA A 140 -9.46 -7.11 -2.42
C ALA A 140 -8.43 -8.07 -3.02
N ILE A 141 -7.16 -7.82 -2.75
CA ILE A 141 -6.13 -8.85 -2.88
C ILE A 141 -6.03 -9.55 -1.54
N GLU A 142 -6.29 -10.85 -1.54
CA GLU A 142 -6.23 -11.69 -0.36
C GLU A 142 -4.96 -12.55 -0.35
N TYR A 143 -4.47 -12.91 0.83
CA TYR A 143 -3.38 -13.86 1.02
C TYR A 143 -3.88 -15.19 1.56
N ARG A 144 -3.19 -16.26 1.16
CA ARG A 144 -3.52 -17.64 1.49
C ARG A 144 -3.22 -17.98 2.94
N VAL A 145 -4.14 -18.69 3.56
CA VAL A 145 -3.96 -19.24 4.91
C VAL A 145 -4.27 -20.73 4.88
N ALA A 146 -3.59 -21.52 5.73
CA ALA A 146 -3.83 -22.94 5.95
C ALA A 146 -3.86 -23.79 4.67
N GLY A 147 -3.18 -23.37 3.61
CA GLY A 147 -3.09 -24.16 2.36
C GLY A 147 -4.38 -24.23 1.55
N HIS A 148 -5.33 -23.33 1.76
CA HIS A 148 -6.61 -23.33 1.03
C HIS A 148 -6.40 -23.20 -0.48
N SER A 149 -7.27 -23.85 -1.27
CA SER A 149 -7.30 -23.71 -2.72
C SER A 149 -7.92 -22.35 -3.13
N CYS A 150 -7.77 -21.95 -4.39
CA CYS A 150 -8.31 -20.70 -4.91
C CYS A 150 -9.83 -20.53 -4.69
N ILE A 151 -10.57 -21.62 -4.67
CA ILE A 151 -12.04 -21.61 -4.53
C ILE A 151 -12.53 -21.70 -3.09
N GLN A 152 -11.68 -22.08 -2.14
CA GLN A 152 -12.05 -22.21 -0.73
C GLN A 152 -12.12 -20.83 -0.05
N SER A 153 -12.96 -20.74 0.97
CA SER A 153 -13.01 -19.58 1.89
C SER A 153 -11.85 -19.64 2.91
N GLY A 154 -11.70 -18.59 3.72
CA GLY A 154 -10.69 -18.55 4.78
C GLY A 154 -9.36 -17.95 4.33
N TRP A 155 -9.36 -17.15 3.30
CA TRP A 155 -8.29 -16.24 2.93
C TRP A 155 -8.48 -14.93 3.68
N TYR A 156 -7.44 -14.13 3.82
CA TYR A 156 -7.49 -12.84 4.50
C TYR A 156 -7.10 -11.70 3.56
N ASP A 157 -7.79 -10.58 3.70
CA ASP A 157 -7.49 -9.37 2.94
C ASP A 157 -6.06 -8.90 3.23
N LEU A 158 -5.31 -8.64 2.17
CA LEU A 158 -3.99 -8.01 2.20
C LEU A 158 -4.11 -6.51 1.93
N THR A 159 -5.08 -6.11 1.09
CA THR A 159 -5.41 -4.71 0.84
C THR A 159 -6.53 -4.24 1.78
N ASP A 160 -6.45 -2.97 2.21
CA ASP A 160 -7.51 -2.36 3.01
C ASP A 160 -8.69 -1.94 2.11
N THR A 161 -9.77 -2.71 2.15
CA THR A 161 -11.01 -2.45 1.38
C THR A 161 -11.76 -1.19 1.81
N GLN A 162 -11.35 -0.49 2.87
CA GLN A 162 -11.90 0.81 3.25
C GLN A 162 -11.30 1.95 2.43
N THR A 163 -10.06 1.82 2.03
CA THR A 163 -9.29 2.85 1.34
C THR A 163 -9.00 2.54 -0.13
N THR A 164 -8.82 1.25 -0.46
CA THR A 164 -8.36 0.79 -1.76
C THR A 164 -9.28 -0.28 -2.35
N VAL A 165 -9.47 -0.25 -3.66
CA VAL A 165 -10.24 -1.23 -4.43
C VAL A 165 -9.31 -1.88 -5.45
N ALA A 166 -9.14 -3.19 -5.36
CA ALA A 166 -8.40 -3.97 -6.33
C ALA A 166 -9.32 -4.35 -7.51
N THR A 167 -8.97 -3.91 -8.71
CA THR A 167 -9.73 -4.18 -9.93
C THR A 167 -9.09 -5.24 -10.80
N LYS A 168 -7.80 -5.45 -10.65
CA LYS A 168 -7.08 -6.48 -11.40
C LYS A 168 -5.98 -7.08 -10.55
N PHE A 169 -5.90 -8.37 -10.59
CA PHE A 169 -4.75 -9.16 -10.15
C PHE A 169 -4.67 -10.37 -11.03
N THR A 170 -3.60 -10.53 -11.79
CA THR A 170 -3.37 -11.71 -12.62
C THR A 170 -1.92 -12.14 -12.57
N VAL A 171 -1.68 -13.45 -12.61
CA VAL A 171 -0.35 -14.06 -12.63
C VAL A 171 -0.26 -15.00 -13.82
N ASN A 172 0.41 -14.57 -14.87
CA ASN A 172 0.53 -15.29 -16.13
C ASN A 172 1.93 -15.86 -16.30
N ARG A 173 2.02 -17.17 -16.61
CA ARG A 173 3.29 -17.77 -16.98
C ARG A 173 3.63 -17.38 -18.41
N ARG A 174 4.72 -16.60 -18.58
CA ARG A 174 5.18 -16.11 -19.90
C ARG A 174 6.18 -17.04 -20.56
N HIS A 175 7.03 -17.67 -19.78
CA HIS A 175 8.05 -18.57 -20.29
C HIS A 175 8.30 -19.71 -19.32
N SER A 176 8.59 -20.88 -19.86
CA SER A 176 8.99 -22.07 -19.10
C SER A 176 10.20 -22.71 -19.78
N SER A 177 11.25 -22.95 -19.01
CA SER A 177 12.47 -23.61 -19.46
C SER A 177 12.92 -24.65 -18.42
N SER A 178 13.93 -25.43 -18.75
CA SER A 178 14.56 -26.36 -17.80
C SER A 178 15.22 -25.67 -16.61
N TRP A 179 15.46 -24.35 -16.69
CA TRP A 179 16.11 -23.57 -15.66
C TRP A 179 15.14 -22.78 -14.79
N GLY A 180 13.86 -22.71 -15.17
CA GLY A 180 12.84 -22.01 -14.43
C GLY A 180 11.71 -21.45 -15.31
N SER A 181 10.73 -20.86 -14.67
CA SER A 181 9.59 -20.21 -15.32
C SER A 181 9.57 -18.71 -15.00
N ALA A 182 9.23 -17.91 -16.01
CA ALA A 182 9.00 -16.49 -15.85
C ALA A 182 7.50 -16.21 -15.74
N TYR A 183 7.11 -15.41 -14.76
CA TYR A 183 5.73 -15.01 -14.52
C TYR A 183 5.61 -13.50 -14.65
N GLU A 184 4.52 -13.06 -15.23
CA GLU A 184 4.10 -11.67 -15.27
C GLU A 184 2.98 -11.47 -14.27
N ILE A 185 3.10 -10.44 -13.46
CA ILE A 185 2.13 -10.08 -12.43
C ILE A 185 1.55 -8.73 -12.83
N GLU A 186 0.24 -8.67 -12.98
CA GLU A 186 -0.49 -7.43 -13.22
C GLU A 186 -1.37 -7.11 -12.03
N ILE A 187 -1.26 -5.89 -11.52
CA ILE A 187 -2.03 -5.40 -10.37
C ILE A 187 -2.59 -4.03 -10.74
N GLU A 188 -3.88 -3.84 -10.59
CA GLU A 188 -4.51 -2.52 -10.72
C GLU A 188 -5.30 -2.22 -9.46
N LEU A 189 -4.97 -1.08 -8.85
CA LEU A 189 -5.67 -0.56 -7.68
C LEU A 189 -6.20 0.85 -7.98
N HIS A 190 -7.26 1.22 -7.32
CA HIS A 190 -7.71 2.61 -7.28
C HIS A 190 -8.19 2.99 -5.88
N SER A 191 -8.17 4.30 -5.60
CA SER A 191 -8.69 4.81 -4.35
C SER A 191 -10.20 4.64 -4.29
N LYS A 192 -10.70 4.15 -3.17
CA LYS A 192 -12.14 4.08 -2.90
C LYS A 192 -12.77 5.45 -2.69
N VAL A 193 -11.99 6.40 -2.16
CA VAL A 193 -12.43 7.76 -1.87
C VAL A 193 -12.43 8.63 -3.13
N ASP A 194 -11.41 8.47 -3.96
CA ASP A 194 -11.29 9.19 -5.24
C ASP A 194 -11.00 8.20 -6.39
N PRO A 195 -12.04 7.69 -7.07
CA PRO A 195 -11.88 6.70 -8.14
C PRO A 195 -11.11 7.19 -9.37
N THR A 196 -10.81 8.48 -9.47
CA THR A 196 -9.96 9.03 -10.53
C THR A 196 -8.49 8.72 -10.29
N VAL A 197 -8.11 8.44 -9.03
CA VAL A 197 -6.77 8.05 -8.62
C VAL A 197 -6.60 6.55 -8.83
N LYS A 198 -5.77 6.19 -9.82
CA LYS A 198 -5.46 4.80 -10.18
C LYS A 198 -3.95 4.61 -10.27
N SER A 199 -3.50 3.40 -9.94
CA SER A 199 -2.14 2.94 -10.18
C SER A 199 -2.13 1.49 -10.65
N ALA A 200 -1.14 1.10 -11.47
CA ALA A 200 -1.00 -0.22 -12.08
C ALA A 200 0.47 -0.67 -12.16
#